data_8a597f64f2556170b24aa676fe2ae1b4
#
_entry.id   8a597f64f2556170b24aa676fe2ae1b4
#
_cell.length_a   1.000
_cell.length_b   1.000
_cell.length_c   1.000
_cell.angle_alpha   90.00
_cell.angle_beta   90.00
_cell.angle_gamma   90.00
#
_symmetry.space_group_name_H-M   'P 1'
#
loop_
_entity.id
_entity.type
_entity.pdbx_description
1 polymer ?
#
loop_
_entity_poly.entity_id
_entity_poly.type
_entity_poly.pdbx_seq_one_letter_code
_entity_poly.pdbx_strand_id
1 'polypeptide(L)'
;MKQRVAICLFGAMGKKVGSFLRADELYREGEYINFNATFNCTKKHILEVNKDTYDIDFFLHCWNSDLETKLNEIYTPKKSMFEDNNLYKQEIQAKCKVPSQYAGISRTLSMNKSILMKEQYEKEANIEYHRVFLYRYDMILCKDINFNNFNEPLVTYMDSCPVGAKSGDTFFYMPNEAASTYKNLYYALDTGYQYYVHRWMSYYLEQYCNQRVQEIDIHAGKDYEHARKVNQESILSGRMTLEQLLQYGFTQQDIEGCCAGWNPVNGNADLNA
;
A
#
# COMPACT_ATOMS: atom_id res chain seq x y z
N MET A 1 -2.70 -4.02 29.57
CA MET A 1 -1.68 -3.44 28.66
C MET A 1 -2.23 -3.60 27.26
N LYS A 2 -2.20 -2.56 26.43
CA LYS A 2 -2.65 -2.65 25.03
C LYS A 2 -1.70 -3.53 24.23
N GLN A 3 -2.25 -4.25 23.25
CA GLN A 3 -1.42 -4.97 22.27
C GLN A 3 -0.78 -3.97 21.31
N ARG A 4 0.45 -4.26 20.85
CA ARG A 4 1.15 -3.40 19.90
C ARG A 4 0.96 -3.87 18.48
N VAL A 5 0.64 -2.93 17.56
CA VAL A 5 0.56 -3.17 16.13
C VAL A 5 1.54 -2.27 15.40
N ALA A 6 2.35 -2.84 14.54
CA ALA A 6 3.23 -2.10 13.64
C ALA A 6 2.51 -1.83 12.31
N ILE A 7 2.39 -0.57 11.91
CA ILE A 7 1.98 -0.21 10.54
C ILE A 7 3.24 0.03 9.72
N CYS A 8 3.54 -0.89 8.81
CA CYS A 8 4.67 -0.80 7.89
C CYS A 8 4.16 -0.24 6.55
N LEU A 9 4.38 1.06 6.34
CA LEU A 9 4.05 1.73 5.09
C LEU A 9 5.14 1.52 4.05
N PHE A 10 4.72 1.26 2.81
CA PHE A 10 5.65 0.95 1.73
C PHE A 10 5.21 1.52 0.38
N GLY A 11 6.18 1.68 -0.53
CA GLY A 11 5.96 2.09 -1.91
C GLY A 11 6.37 3.51 -2.21
N ALA A 12 5.66 4.16 -3.12
CA ALA A 12 5.86 5.55 -3.50
C ALA A 12 4.57 6.34 -3.31
N MET A 13 4.72 7.60 -2.95
CA MET A 13 3.66 8.61 -3.03
C MET A 13 3.52 9.05 -4.48
N GLY A 14 2.92 8.20 -5.31
CA GLY A 14 2.86 8.34 -6.75
C GLY A 14 2.46 9.73 -7.24
N LYS A 15 2.93 10.10 -8.42
CA LYS A 15 2.54 11.34 -9.07
C LYS A 15 1.14 11.19 -9.66
N LYS A 16 0.37 12.28 -9.70
CA LYS A 16 -0.91 12.36 -10.40
C LYS A 16 -0.69 12.12 -11.90
N VAL A 17 -0.78 10.93 -12.37
CA VAL A 17 -0.80 10.66 -13.82
C VAL A 17 -1.79 9.55 -14.09
N GLY A 18 -2.75 9.83 -14.94
CA GLY A 18 -3.87 8.98 -15.29
C GLY A 18 -3.55 7.78 -16.17
N SER A 19 -2.38 7.17 -16.02
CA SER A 19 -2.06 5.93 -16.72
C SER A 19 -1.23 5.01 -15.84
N PHE A 20 -1.40 3.71 -16.02
CA PHE A 20 -0.52 2.69 -15.45
C PHE A 20 0.93 3.07 -15.72
N LEU A 21 1.68 3.33 -14.65
CA LEU A 21 3.12 3.56 -14.74
C LEU A 21 3.75 2.30 -15.34
N ARG A 22 4.19 2.39 -16.57
CA ARG A 22 5.08 1.38 -17.13
C ARG A 22 6.44 1.45 -16.40
N ALA A 23 7.20 0.39 -16.43
CA ALA A 23 8.48 0.28 -15.72
C ALA A 23 9.49 1.42 -16.00
N ASP A 24 9.35 2.08 -17.14
CA ASP A 24 10.15 3.20 -17.63
C ASP A 24 9.55 4.59 -17.27
N GLU A 25 8.35 4.63 -16.69
CA GLU A 25 7.59 5.86 -16.41
C GLU A 25 7.50 6.22 -14.92
N LEU A 26 8.22 5.51 -14.05
CA LEU A 26 8.18 5.68 -12.59
C LEU A 26 8.48 7.11 -12.12
N TYR A 27 9.06 7.94 -12.96
CA TYR A 27 9.54 9.28 -12.64
C TYR A 27 9.11 10.34 -13.65
N ARG A 28 7.90 10.23 -14.22
CA ARG A 28 7.38 11.38 -14.96
C ARG A 28 7.21 12.57 -14.02
N GLU A 29 7.63 13.74 -14.47
CA GLU A 29 7.35 15.01 -13.81
C GLU A 29 5.84 15.13 -13.58
N GLY A 30 5.43 15.30 -12.35
CA GLY A 30 4.04 15.40 -11.96
C GLY A 30 3.93 15.75 -10.48
N GLU A 31 2.78 16.21 -10.06
CA GLU A 31 2.50 16.48 -8.66
C GLU A 31 2.31 15.17 -7.87
N TYR A 32 2.78 15.18 -6.62
CA TYR A 32 2.51 14.09 -5.70
C TYR A 32 1.01 13.98 -5.40
N ILE A 33 0.56 12.77 -5.05
CA ILE A 33 -0.77 12.60 -4.49
C ILE A 33 -0.87 13.40 -3.18
N ASN A 34 -2.08 13.80 -2.83
CA ASN A 34 -2.33 14.52 -1.58
C ASN A 34 -2.12 13.59 -0.38
N PHE A 35 -0.89 13.56 0.15
CA PHE A 35 -0.50 12.68 1.26
C PHE A 35 -1.13 13.09 2.60
N ASN A 36 -1.52 14.36 2.78
CA ASN A 36 -2.31 14.77 3.94
C ASN A 36 -3.69 14.10 3.93
N ALA A 37 -4.34 14.07 2.78
CA ALA A 37 -5.64 13.45 2.63
C ALA A 37 -5.56 11.92 2.85
N THR A 38 -4.55 11.23 2.30
CA THR A 38 -4.36 9.80 2.54
C THR A 38 -4.06 9.49 4.01
N PHE A 39 -3.29 10.35 4.70
CA PHE A 39 -3.08 10.23 6.14
C PHE A 39 -4.37 10.45 6.93
N ASN A 40 -5.19 11.45 6.57
CA ASN A 40 -6.47 11.70 7.23
C ASN A 40 -7.41 10.50 7.12
N CYS A 41 -7.43 9.82 5.97
CA CYS A 41 -8.15 8.56 5.81
C CYS A 41 -7.60 7.47 6.75
N THR A 42 -6.28 7.29 6.79
CA THR A 42 -5.61 6.35 7.71
C THR A 42 -5.94 6.67 9.16
N LYS A 43 -5.87 7.95 9.55
CA LYS A 43 -6.22 8.40 10.88
C LYS A 43 -7.65 8.03 11.26
N LYS A 44 -8.61 8.38 10.40
CA LYS A 44 -10.04 8.15 10.64
C LYS A 44 -10.39 6.66 10.71
N HIS A 45 -9.97 5.88 9.70
CA HIS A 45 -10.43 4.52 9.49
C HIS A 45 -9.56 3.43 10.11
N ILE A 46 -8.36 3.78 10.58
CA ILE A 46 -7.45 2.84 11.26
C ILE A 46 -7.13 3.32 12.67
N LEU A 47 -6.52 4.51 12.83
CA LEU A 47 -6.01 4.92 14.13
C LEU A 47 -7.13 5.17 15.13
N GLU A 48 -8.15 5.96 14.76
CA GLU A 48 -9.25 6.30 15.66
C GLU A 48 -10.11 5.09 16.03
N VAL A 49 -10.27 4.14 15.11
CA VAL A 49 -11.03 2.90 15.32
C VAL A 49 -10.34 1.96 16.30
N ASN A 50 -9.00 1.96 16.33
CA ASN A 50 -8.21 1.00 17.10
C ASN A 50 -7.52 1.58 18.34
N LYS A 51 -7.57 2.90 18.56
CA LYS A 51 -6.81 3.61 19.61
C LYS A 51 -7.07 3.13 21.03
N ASP A 52 -8.24 2.60 21.32
CA ASP A 52 -8.60 2.18 22.68
C ASP A 52 -8.05 0.80 23.03
N THR A 53 -7.81 -0.05 22.02
CA THR A 53 -7.37 -1.44 22.16
C THR A 53 -5.88 -1.63 21.87
N TYR A 54 -5.32 -0.87 20.92
CA TYR A 54 -3.97 -1.07 20.39
C TYR A 54 -3.08 0.16 20.57
N ASP A 55 -1.80 -0.10 20.84
CA ASP A 55 -0.71 0.87 20.65
C ASP A 55 -0.16 0.69 19.24
N ILE A 56 -0.24 1.73 18.41
CA ILE A 56 0.09 1.67 16.99
C ILE A 56 1.31 2.51 16.70
N ASP A 57 2.33 1.90 16.09
CA ASP A 57 3.56 2.56 15.67
C ASP A 57 3.75 2.45 14.16
N PHE A 58 4.31 3.50 13.54
CA PHE A 58 4.58 3.55 12.11
C PHE A 58 6.05 3.27 11.79
N PHE A 59 6.24 2.56 10.65
CA PHE A 59 7.53 2.31 9.99
C PHE A 59 7.38 2.64 8.52
N LEU A 60 8.21 3.57 8.02
CA LEU A 60 8.03 4.13 6.68
C LEU A 60 9.17 3.77 5.75
N HIS A 61 8.89 3.09 4.65
CA HIS A 61 9.80 3.06 3.51
C HIS A 61 9.16 3.69 2.30
N CYS A 62 9.77 4.76 1.75
CA CYS A 62 9.24 5.49 0.61
C CYS A 62 10.31 5.69 -0.47
N TRP A 63 9.92 5.49 -1.74
CA TRP A 63 10.79 5.73 -2.89
C TRP A 63 10.92 7.22 -3.28
N ASN A 64 10.33 8.12 -2.51
CA ASN A 64 10.38 9.56 -2.74
C ASN A 64 11.23 10.23 -1.66
N SER A 65 12.54 10.32 -1.91
CA SER A 65 13.51 10.87 -0.93
C SER A 65 13.26 12.32 -0.57
N ASP A 66 12.69 13.09 -1.47
CA ASP A 66 12.34 14.51 -1.27
C ASP A 66 11.10 14.74 -0.37
N LEU A 67 10.37 13.68 -0.02
CA LEU A 67 9.23 13.74 0.90
C LEU A 67 9.58 13.38 2.36
N GLU A 68 10.85 13.09 2.67
CA GLU A 68 11.28 12.64 3.99
C GLU A 68 10.78 13.52 5.13
N THR A 69 11.08 14.81 5.09
CA THR A 69 10.69 15.75 6.14
C THR A 69 9.17 15.76 6.33
N LYS A 70 8.43 15.91 5.24
CA LYS A 70 6.97 16.05 5.28
C LYS A 70 6.27 14.80 5.80
N LEU A 71 6.69 13.61 5.35
CA LEU A 71 6.06 12.36 5.77
C LEU A 71 6.45 12.00 7.22
N ASN A 72 7.67 12.33 7.66
CA ASN A 72 8.07 12.17 9.06
C ASN A 72 7.25 13.09 9.99
N GLU A 73 6.98 14.31 9.60
CA GLU A 73 6.13 15.23 10.37
C GLU A 73 4.69 14.70 10.51
N ILE A 74 4.12 14.15 9.44
CA ILE A 74 2.74 13.69 9.40
C ILE A 74 2.55 12.37 10.15
N TYR A 75 3.39 11.37 9.88
CA TYR A 75 3.25 10.02 10.42
C TYR A 75 3.96 9.81 11.76
N THR A 76 4.91 10.68 12.14
CA THR A 76 5.74 10.55 13.35
C THR A 76 6.25 9.12 13.58
N PRO A 77 6.94 8.51 12.60
CA PRO A 77 7.29 7.10 12.65
C PRO A 77 8.37 6.80 13.70
N LYS A 78 8.43 5.55 14.17
CA LYS A 78 9.54 5.06 14.99
C LYS A 78 10.84 4.95 14.20
N LYS A 79 10.73 4.52 12.93
CA LYS A 79 11.83 4.53 11.95
C LYS A 79 11.28 4.80 10.56
N SER A 80 12.12 5.43 9.75
CA SER A 80 11.80 5.73 8.36
C SER A 80 13.04 5.63 7.47
N MET A 81 12.83 5.33 6.20
CA MET A 81 13.86 5.28 5.17
C MET A 81 13.27 5.80 3.86
N PHE A 82 13.91 6.82 3.30
CA PHE A 82 13.50 7.47 2.07
C PHE A 82 14.63 7.36 1.06
N GLU A 83 14.35 6.74 -0.08
CA GLU A 83 15.38 6.41 -1.07
C GLU A 83 14.90 6.72 -2.48
N ASP A 84 15.86 6.90 -3.39
CA ASP A 84 15.56 6.94 -4.81
C ASP A 84 15.51 5.51 -5.39
N ASN A 85 14.39 5.12 -5.95
CA ASN A 85 14.21 3.81 -6.59
C ASN A 85 15.23 3.56 -7.73
N ASN A 86 15.74 4.62 -8.37
CA ASN A 86 16.75 4.49 -9.41
C ASN A 86 18.05 3.82 -8.93
N LEU A 87 18.38 3.94 -7.63
CA LEU A 87 19.56 3.27 -7.05
C LEU A 87 19.45 1.73 -7.15
N TYR A 88 18.24 1.21 -7.20
CA TYR A 88 17.94 -0.24 -7.26
C TYR A 88 17.48 -0.71 -8.63
N LYS A 89 17.47 0.19 -9.63
CA LYS A 89 16.90 -0.11 -10.96
C LYS A 89 17.51 -1.35 -11.61
N GLN A 90 18.83 -1.45 -11.60
CA GLN A 90 19.53 -2.59 -12.21
C GLN A 90 19.25 -3.91 -11.49
N GLU A 91 19.28 -3.89 -10.15
CA GLU A 91 18.97 -5.05 -9.32
C GLU A 91 17.55 -5.53 -9.54
N ILE A 92 16.57 -4.61 -9.52
CA ILE A 92 15.16 -4.92 -9.75
C ILE A 92 14.92 -5.45 -11.16
N GLN A 93 15.54 -4.82 -12.18
CA GLN A 93 15.45 -5.25 -13.57
C GLN A 93 16.02 -6.64 -13.80
N ALA A 94 17.13 -6.99 -13.12
CA ALA A 94 17.73 -8.32 -13.19
C ALA A 94 16.79 -9.44 -12.70
N LYS A 95 15.84 -9.12 -11.81
CA LYS A 95 14.82 -10.05 -11.32
C LYS A 95 13.59 -10.11 -12.24
N CYS A 96 13.42 -9.16 -13.15
CA CYS A 96 12.28 -9.11 -14.06
C CYS A 96 12.47 -10.08 -15.23
N LYS A 97 11.48 -10.95 -15.48
CA LYS A 97 11.40 -11.73 -16.72
C LYS A 97 10.74 -10.93 -17.85
N VAL A 98 9.85 -10.01 -17.48
CA VAL A 98 9.19 -9.08 -18.40
C VAL A 98 9.11 -7.70 -17.75
N PRO A 99 9.15 -6.59 -18.52
CA PRO A 99 9.18 -5.23 -17.98
C PRO A 99 8.04 -4.90 -17.02
N SER A 100 6.84 -5.44 -17.24
CA SER A 100 5.66 -5.21 -16.40
C SER A 100 5.80 -5.72 -14.96
N GLN A 101 6.80 -6.56 -14.66
CA GLN A 101 7.07 -7.06 -13.30
C GLN A 101 7.80 -6.04 -12.41
N TYR A 102 8.43 -5.02 -13.01
CA TYR A 102 9.26 -4.06 -12.27
C TYR A 102 8.55 -3.44 -11.07
N ALA A 103 7.35 -2.92 -11.26
CA ALA A 103 6.60 -2.25 -10.21
C ALA A 103 6.28 -3.21 -9.03
N GLY A 104 5.94 -4.46 -9.34
CA GLY A 104 5.67 -5.47 -8.33
C GLY A 104 6.92 -5.86 -7.53
N ILE A 105 8.05 -6.05 -8.21
CA ILE A 105 9.33 -6.40 -7.57
C ILE A 105 9.85 -5.23 -6.74
N SER A 106 9.81 -4.01 -7.27
CA SER A 106 10.14 -2.78 -6.53
C SER A 106 9.29 -2.62 -5.26
N ARG A 107 8.01 -2.95 -5.35
CA ARG A 107 7.11 -2.93 -4.19
C ARG A 107 7.54 -3.96 -3.14
N THR A 108 7.86 -5.20 -3.51
CA THR A 108 8.31 -6.21 -2.54
C THR A 108 9.61 -5.84 -1.86
N LEU A 109 10.53 -5.14 -2.54
CA LEU A 109 11.72 -4.58 -1.92
C LEU A 109 11.35 -3.50 -0.88
N SER A 110 10.43 -2.61 -1.23
CA SER A 110 9.94 -1.58 -0.30
C SER A 110 9.27 -2.19 0.95
N MET A 111 8.48 -3.25 0.79
CA MET A 111 7.89 -4.02 1.89
C MET A 111 8.97 -4.64 2.78
N ASN A 112 9.97 -5.30 2.19
CA ASN A 112 11.10 -5.85 2.92
C ASN A 112 11.77 -4.79 3.80
N LYS A 113 12.09 -3.63 3.25
CA LYS A 113 12.75 -2.53 3.97
C LYS A 113 11.91 -1.99 5.13
N SER A 114 10.60 -1.83 4.95
CA SER A 114 9.70 -1.36 6.01
C SER A 114 9.63 -2.36 7.18
N ILE A 115 9.60 -3.66 6.90
CA ILE A 115 9.62 -4.70 7.93
C ILE A 115 10.98 -4.75 8.65
N LEU A 116 12.10 -4.62 7.92
CA LEU A 116 13.43 -4.60 8.52
C LEU A 116 13.59 -3.44 9.52
N MET A 117 13.05 -2.26 9.23
CA MET A 117 13.07 -1.13 10.17
C MET A 117 12.25 -1.42 11.42
N LYS A 118 11.10 -2.09 11.30
CA LYS A 118 10.30 -2.55 12.43
C LYS A 118 11.09 -3.53 13.30
N GLU A 119 11.74 -4.54 12.72
CA GLU A 119 12.55 -5.51 13.46
C GLU A 119 13.78 -4.88 14.15
N GLN A 120 14.39 -3.90 13.48
CA GLN A 120 15.49 -3.16 14.09
C GLN A 120 15.00 -2.38 15.32
N TYR A 121 13.86 -1.71 15.24
CA TYR A 121 13.28 -0.99 16.37
C TYR A 121 12.87 -1.93 17.51
N GLU A 122 12.29 -3.10 17.21
CA GLU A 122 11.97 -4.11 18.23
C GLU A 122 13.19 -4.49 19.05
N LYS A 123 14.33 -4.72 18.39
CA LYS A 123 15.60 -5.05 19.06
C LYS A 123 16.13 -3.89 19.91
N GLU A 124 16.11 -2.67 19.36
CA GLU A 124 16.62 -1.48 20.04
C GLU A 124 15.77 -1.10 21.25
N ALA A 125 14.45 -1.20 21.14
CA ALA A 125 13.50 -0.83 22.19
C ALA A 125 13.20 -1.99 23.16
N ASN A 126 13.69 -3.20 22.87
CA ASN A 126 13.38 -4.44 23.60
C ASN A 126 11.88 -4.66 23.76
N ILE A 127 11.17 -4.60 22.64
CA ILE A 127 9.71 -4.82 22.54
C ILE A 127 9.40 -5.80 21.43
N GLU A 128 8.15 -6.27 21.39
CA GLU A 128 7.62 -7.10 20.34
C GLU A 128 6.25 -6.57 19.90
N TYR A 129 6.00 -6.56 18.60
CA TYR A 129 4.67 -6.29 18.05
C TYR A 129 3.85 -7.59 17.99
N HIS A 130 2.58 -7.48 18.31
CA HIS A 130 1.65 -8.60 18.18
C HIS A 130 1.33 -8.91 16.72
N ARG A 131 1.10 -7.85 15.94
CA ARG A 131 0.79 -7.94 14.51
C ARG A 131 1.44 -6.83 13.71
N VAL A 132 1.53 -7.08 12.41
CA VAL A 132 2.04 -6.14 11.41
C VAL A 132 0.95 -5.87 10.37
N PHE A 133 0.70 -4.60 10.13
CA PHE A 133 -0.16 -4.12 9.06
C PHE A 133 0.71 -3.52 7.97
N LEU A 134 0.94 -4.27 6.90
CA LEU A 134 1.61 -3.77 5.69
C LEU A 134 0.58 -2.99 4.87
N TYR A 135 0.87 -1.74 4.57
CA TYR A 135 -0.12 -0.83 4.01
C TYR A 135 0.53 0.14 3.03
N ARG A 136 -0.14 0.45 1.92
CA ARG A 136 0.38 1.39 0.92
C ARG A 136 0.05 2.82 1.28
N TYR A 137 0.97 3.74 0.94
CA TYR A 137 0.75 5.19 1.14
C TYR A 137 -0.43 5.77 0.36
N ASP A 138 -0.68 5.24 -0.86
CA ASP A 138 -1.60 5.81 -1.84
C ASP A 138 -3.05 5.30 -1.69
N MET A 139 -3.43 4.92 -0.47
CA MET A 139 -4.76 4.39 -0.17
C MET A 139 -5.69 5.46 0.38
N ILE A 140 -6.91 5.49 -0.14
CA ILE A 140 -8.04 6.24 0.41
C ILE A 140 -9.04 5.22 0.93
N LEU A 141 -9.10 5.08 2.24
CA LEU A 141 -10.07 4.20 2.89
C LEU A 141 -11.42 4.90 3.04
N CYS A 142 -12.49 4.17 2.78
CA CYS A 142 -13.88 4.60 2.98
C CYS A 142 -14.60 3.74 4.01
N LYS A 143 -13.93 2.70 4.53
CA LYS A 143 -14.47 1.75 5.50
C LYS A 143 -13.48 1.54 6.63
N ASP A 144 -14.00 1.40 7.85
CA ASP A 144 -13.21 1.16 9.04
C ASP A 144 -12.53 -0.21 9.03
N ILE A 145 -11.26 -0.23 9.41
CA ILE A 145 -10.47 -1.44 9.63
C ILE A 145 -10.30 -1.64 11.13
N ASN A 146 -11.19 -2.44 11.73
CA ASN A 146 -11.10 -2.78 13.14
C ASN A 146 -10.28 -4.05 13.33
N PHE A 147 -9.09 -3.91 13.91
CA PHE A 147 -8.15 -5.02 14.12
C PHE A 147 -8.70 -6.12 15.04
N ASN A 148 -9.66 -5.83 15.89
CA ASN A 148 -10.32 -6.84 16.74
C ASN A 148 -11.01 -7.94 15.92
N ASN A 149 -11.39 -7.65 14.68
CA ASN A 149 -12.04 -8.61 13.78
C ASN A 149 -11.06 -9.59 13.11
N PHE A 150 -9.75 -9.40 13.30
CA PHE A 150 -8.71 -10.06 12.49
C PHE A 150 -7.57 -10.62 13.36
N ASN A 151 -7.88 -11.45 14.36
CA ASN A 151 -6.91 -11.87 15.37
C ASN A 151 -6.59 -13.37 15.40
N GLU A 152 -7.00 -14.15 14.39
CA GLU A 152 -6.64 -15.57 14.35
C GLU A 152 -5.11 -15.75 14.15
N PRO A 153 -4.44 -16.54 15.00
CA PRO A 153 -2.97 -16.54 15.09
C PRO A 153 -2.23 -17.03 13.85
N LEU A 154 -2.87 -17.86 13.03
CA LEU A 154 -2.28 -18.41 11.80
C LEU A 154 -2.95 -17.87 10.54
N VAL A 155 -3.54 -16.68 10.63
CA VAL A 155 -4.24 -16.05 9.51
C VAL A 155 -3.62 -14.71 9.16
N THR A 156 -3.26 -14.58 7.88
CA THR A 156 -2.99 -13.29 7.24
C THR A 156 -4.23 -12.83 6.52
N TYR A 157 -4.69 -11.65 6.87
CA TYR A 157 -5.85 -11.00 6.26
C TYR A 157 -5.40 -10.04 5.15
N MET A 158 -6.09 -10.09 4.04
CA MET A 158 -5.76 -9.30 2.84
C MET A 158 -7.02 -8.68 2.25
N ASP A 159 -6.83 -7.62 1.47
CA ASP A 159 -7.90 -7.06 0.67
C ASP A 159 -8.38 -8.03 -0.42
N SER A 160 -9.63 -7.90 -0.82
CA SER A 160 -10.20 -8.73 -1.86
C SER A 160 -9.76 -8.28 -3.25
N CYS A 161 -9.42 -9.24 -4.11
CA CYS A 161 -9.04 -8.96 -5.50
C CYS A 161 -10.19 -9.23 -6.46
N PRO A 162 -10.66 -8.23 -7.23
CA PRO A 162 -11.79 -8.37 -8.13
C PRO A 162 -11.52 -9.27 -9.35
N VAL A 163 -10.28 -9.69 -9.60
CA VAL A 163 -9.88 -10.42 -10.81
C VAL A 163 -9.78 -11.95 -10.59
N GLY A 164 -10.41 -12.50 -9.55
CA GLY A 164 -10.37 -13.94 -9.27
C GLY A 164 -9.00 -14.47 -8.84
N ALA A 165 -8.05 -13.59 -8.53
CA ALA A 165 -6.84 -13.93 -7.81
C ALA A 165 -7.19 -14.06 -6.32
N LYS A 166 -6.54 -14.99 -5.62
CA LYS A 166 -6.83 -15.30 -4.20
C LYS A 166 -6.53 -14.16 -3.21
N SER A 167 -6.05 -12.99 -3.64
CA SER A 167 -5.73 -11.89 -2.73
C SER A 167 -5.50 -10.58 -3.46
N GLY A 168 -5.80 -9.47 -2.81
CA GLY A 168 -5.35 -8.14 -3.16
C GLY A 168 -3.84 -7.96 -2.93
N ASP A 169 -3.36 -6.76 -3.13
CA ASP A 169 -1.93 -6.44 -2.99
C ASP A 169 -1.71 -5.08 -2.31
N THR A 170 -2.74 -4.56 -1.67
CA THR A 170 -2.75 -3.21 -1.13
C THR A 170 -2.47 -3.17 0.36
N PHE A 171 -2.93 -4.17 1.10
CA PHE A 171 -2.57 -4.33 2.50
C PHE A 171 -2.56 -5.79 2.95
N PHE A 172 -1.84 -6.05 4.05
CA PHE A 172 -1.72 -7.35 4.68
C PHE A 172 -1.71 -7.15 6.19
N TYR A 173 -2.61 -7.80 6.91
CA TYR A 173 -2.61 -7.81 8.36
C TYR A 173 -2.27 -9.19 8.87
N MET A 174 -1.06 -9.35 9.38
CA MET A 174 -0.48 -10.66 9.68
C MET A 174 0.17 -10.72 11.07
N PRO A 175 0.35 -11.93 11.65
CA PRO A 175 1.17 -12.10 12.83
C PRO A 175 2.59 -11.58 12.64
N ASN A 176 3.24 -11.12 13.71
CA ASN A 176 4.59 -10.60 13.67
C ASN A 176 5.61 -11.59 13.10
N GLU A 177 5.53 -12.86 13.51
CA GLU A 177 6.40 -13.94 13.01
C GLU A 177 6.22 -14.16 11.49
N ALA A 178 4.98 -14.09 11.01
CA ALA A 178 4.70 -14.20 9.58
C ALA A 178 5.33 -13.05 8.81
N ALA A 179 5.26 -11.82 9.30
CA ALA A 179 5.90 -10.66 8.69
C ALA A 179 7.43 -10.83 8.63
N SER A 180 8.03 -11.35 9.70
CA SER A 180 9.48 -11.63 9.76
C SER A 180 9.96 -12.65 8.73
N THR A 181 9.11 -13.59 8.34
CA THR A 181 9.38 -14.51 7.23
C THR A 181 9.04 -13.88 5.88
N TYR A 182 7.90 -13.17 5.81
CA TYR A 182 7.37 -12.58 4.59
C TYR A 182 8.28 -11.51 3.97
N LYS A 183 9.06 -10.79 4.78
CA LYS A 183 10.08 -9.85 4.27
C LYS A 183 11.03 -10.48 3.26
N ASN A 184 11.29 -11.80 3.36
CA ASN A 184 12.19 -12.51 2.47
C ASN A 184 11.57 -12.79 1.08
N LEU A 185 10.31 -12.45 0.84
CA LEU A 185 9.65 -12.60 -0.45
C LEU A 185 10.47 -11.98 -1.59
N TYR A 186 11.07 -10.82 -1.37
CA TYR A 186 11.92 -10.16 -2.38
C TYR A 186 13.08 -11.03 -2.86
N TYR A 187 13.72 -11.75 -1.96
CA TYR A 187 14.85 -12.63 -2.28
C TYR A 187 14.39 -13.94 -2.90
N ALA A 188 13.22 -14.44 -2.53
CA ALA A 188 12.64 -15.66 -3.08
C ALA A 188 12.19 -15.54 -4.54
N LEU A 189 12.10 -14.32 -5.08
CA LEU A 189 11.75 -14.06 -6.49
C LEU A 189 12.75 -14.63 -7.50
N ASP A 190 13.95 -15.00 -7.09
CA ASP A 190 14.98 -15.61 -7.95
C ASP A 190 14.68 -17.07 -8.32
N THR A 191 13.68 -17.72 -7.72
CA THR A 191 13.45 -19.16 -7.83
C THR A 191 12.68 -19.61 -9.09
N GLY A 192 12.55 -18.77 -10.10
CA GLY A 192 12.01 -19.17 -11.41
C GLY A 192 10.49 -19.19 -11.54
N TYR A 193 9.75 -18.79 -10.53
CA TYR A 193 8.30 -18.72 -10.59
C TYR A 193 7.81 -17.67 -11.58
N GLN A 194 6.72 -17.98 -12.31
CA GLN A 194 6.02 -16.97 -13.09
C GLN A 194 5.40 -15.97 -12.11
N TYR A 195 5.97 -14.78 -12.07
CA TYR A 195 5.55 -13.74 -11.15
C TYR A 195 4.20 -13.15 -11.57
N TYR A 196 3.15 -13.72 -11.03
CA TYR A 196 1.86 -13.06 -10.98
C TYR A 196 1.67 -12.54 -9.54
N VAL A 197 1.81 -11.24 -9.37
CA VAL A 197 1.95 -10.56 -8.07
C VAL A 197 0.99 -11.10 -7.00
N HIS A 198 -0.29 -11.13 -7.31
CA HIS A 198 -1.32 -11.52 -6.34
C HIS A 198 -1.22 -12.99 -5.92
N ARG A 199 -1.04 -13.90 -6.88
CA ARG A 199 -0.93 -15.33 -6.59
C ARG A 199 0.35 -15.69 -5.86
N TRP A 200 1.45 -15.03 -6.20
CA TRP A 200 2.75 -15.31 -5.58
C TRP A 200 2.78 -14.89 -4.11
N MET A 201 2.19 -13.74 -3.78
CA MET A 201 2.12 -13.25 -2.41
C MET A 201 1.35 -14.20 -1.50
N SER A 202 0.16 -14.63 -1.93
CA SER A 202 -0.64 -15.61 -1.18
C SER A 202 0.07 -16.95 -1.07
N TYR A 203 0.63 -17.45 -2.17
CA TYR A 203 1.39 -18.71 -2.18
C TYR A 203 2.57 -18.66 -1.20
N TYR A 204 3.31 -17.54 -1.17
CA TYR A 204 4.44 -17.38 -0.26
C TYR A 204 4.00 -17.40 1.21
N LEU A 205 2.90 -16.72 1.52
CA LEU A 205 2.31 -16.75 2.87
C LEU A 205 1.89 -18.16 3.28
N GLU A 206 1.24 -18.89 2.40
CA GLU A 206 0.77 -20.25 2.69
C GLU A 206 1.93 -21.26 2.82
N GLN A 207 2.90 -21.21 1.91
CA GLN A 207 3.95 -22.23 1.81
C GLN A 207 5.17 -21.96 2.70
N TYR A 208 5.52 -20.70 2.91
CA TYR A 208 6.76 -20.34 3.62
C TYR A 208 6.53 -19.61 4.95
N CYS A 209 5.39 -18.94 5.12
CA CYS A 209 5.06 -18.26 6.36
C CYS A 209 4.09 -19.06 7.24
N ASN A 210 3.68 -20.27 6.82
CA ASN A 210 2.69 -21.11 7.52
C ASN A 210 1.41 -20.36 7.87
N GLN A 211 0.91 -19.55 6.94
CA GLN A 211 -0.29 -18.76 7.13
C GLN A 211 -1.43 -19.27 6.26
N ARG A 212 -2.65 -19.25 6.78
CA ARG A 212 -3.86 -19.29 5.97
C ARG A 212 -4.12 -17.86 5.48
N VAL A 213 -4.31 -17.68 4.20
CA VAL A 213 -4.71 -16.40 3.63
C VAL A 213 -6.23 -16.28 3.64
N GLN A 214 -6.73 -15.21 4.23
CA GLN A 214 -8.15 -14.90 4.27
C GLN A 214 -8.40 -13.51 3.69
N GLU A 215 -9.22 -13.44 2.64
CA GLU A 215 -9.75 -12.18 2.15
C GLU A 215 -10.74 -11.63 3.17
N ILE A 216 -10.66 -10.33 3.41
CA ILE A 216 -11.66 -9.61 4.20
C ILE A 216 -12.62 -8.89 3.26
N ASP A 217 -13.83 -8.60 3.74
CA ASP A 217 -14.85 -7.86 2.98
C ASP A 217 -14.48 -6.36 2.87
N ILE A 218 -13.33 -6.11 2.21
CA ILE A 218 -12.82 -4.78 1.85
C ILE A 218 -12.38 -4.84 0.40
N HIS A 219 -13.10 -4.14 -0.46
CA HIS A 219 -12.98 -4.26 -1.91
C HIS A 219 -12.46 -2.97 -2.53
N ALA A 220 -11.50 -3.11 -3.45
CA ALA A 220 -11.06 -2.02 -4.30
C ALA A 220 -12.23 -1.43 -5.10
N GLY A 221 -12.30 -0.11 -5.11
CA GLY A 221 -13.35 0.63 -5.81
C GLY A 221 -14.70 0.64 -5.11
N LYS A 222 -14.83 0.07 -3.91
CA LYS A 222 -16.02 0.14 -3.05
C LYS A 222 -15.66 0.69 -1.67
N ASP A 223 -14.74 0.03 -0.98
CA ASP A 223 -14.36 0.32 0.39
C ASP A 223 -13.04 1.09 0.48
N TYR A 224 -12.27 1.10 -0.59
CA TYR A 224 -11.07 1.93 -0.75
C TYR A 224 -10.79 2.23 -2.23
N GLU A 225 -10.01 3.27 -2.49
CA GLU A 225 -9.48 3.63 -3.80
C GLU A 225 -8.01 4.03 -3.69
N HIS A 226 -7.29 3.95 -4.80
CA HIS A 226 -5.95 4.51 -4.87
C HIS A 226 -6.03 6.02 -5.10
N ALA A 227 -5.33 6.82 -4.28
CA ALA A 227 -5.35 8.27 -4.37
C ALA A 227 -4.98 8.81 -5.77
N ARG A 228 -4.13 8.08 -6.50
CA ARG A 228 -3.75 8.38 -7.88
C ARG A 228 -4.86 8.13 -8.92
N LYS A 229 -5.90 7.38 -8.54
CA LYS A 229 -7.05 7.03 -9.39
C LYS A 229 -8.32 7.77 -9.01
N VAL A 230 -8.28 8.61 -7.98
CA VAL A 230 -9.42 9.45 -7.62
C VAL A 230 -9.66 10.42 -8.77
N ASN A 231 -10.68 10.14 -9.53
CA ASN A 231 -11.09 10.88 -10.68
C ASN A 231 -12.60 11.06 -10.64
N GLN A 232 -13.11 11.80 -11.60
CA GLN A 232 -14.54 12.02 -11.75
C GLN A 232 -15.32 10.71 -11.90
N GLU A 233 -14.71 9.65 -12.44
CA GLU A 233 -15.34 8.34 -12.59
C GLU A 233 -15.61 7.68 -11.22
N SER A 234 -14.69 7.79 -10.25
CA SER A 234 -14.90 7.30 -8.89
C SER A 234 -16.07 8.01 -8.21
N ILE A 235 -16.22 9.31 -8.45
CA ILE A 235 -17.35 10.11 -7.96
C ILE A 235 -18.63 9.75 -8.69
N LEU A 236 -18.63 9.69 -10.02
CA LEU A 236 -19.78 9.38 -10.84
C LEU A 236 -20.31 7.95 -10.66
N SER A 237 -19.42 7.01 -10.34
CA SER A 237 -19.81 5.62 -10.01
C SER A 237 -20.45 5.46 -8.63
N GLY A 238 -20.54 6.55 -7.85
CA GLY A 238 -21.10 6.55 -6.50
C GLY A 238 -20.22 5.88 -5.45
N ARG A 239 -18.95 5.57 -5.78
CA ARG A 239 -18.00 4.93 -4.87
C ARG A 239 -17.53 5.86 -3.77
N MET A 240 -17.39 7.15 -4.10
CA MET A 240 -17.04 8.22 -3.16
C MET A 240 -17.83 9.48 -3.53
N THR A 241 -18.31 10.19 -2.52
CA THR A 241 -18.91 11.50 -2.76
C THR A 241 -17.84 12.58 -2.77
N LEU A 242 -18.10 13.67 -3.50
CA LEU A 242 -17.23 14.85 -3.46
C LEU A 242 -17.05 15.36 -2.02
N GLU A 243 -18.13 15.34 -1.23
CA GLU A 243 -18.11 15.74 0.17
C GLU A 243 -17.16 14.88 1.00
N GLN A 244 -17.17 13.55 0.82
CA GLN A 244 -16.23 12.64 1.51
C GLN A 244 -14.78 12.96 1.17
N LEU A 245 -14.46 13.22 -0.12
CA LEU A 245 -13.11 13.59 -0.54
C LEU A 245 -12.66 14.91 0.09
N LEU A 246 -13.54 15.93 0.08
CA LEU A 246 -13.26 17.22 0.71
C LEU A 246 -13.06 17.09 2.23
N GLN A 247 -13.84 16.25 2.91
CA GLN A 247 -13.66 15.96 4.34
C GLN A 247 -12.29 15.34 4.66
N TYR A 248 -11.72 14.55 3.74
CA TYR A 248 -10.36 14.03 3.89
C TYR A 248 -9.28 15.06 3.55
N GLY A 249 -9.65 16.22 3.00
CA GLY A 249 -8.72 17.29 2.65
C GLY A 249 -8.21 17.24 1.22
N PHE A 250 -8.87 16.49 0.33
CA PHE A 250 -8.65 16.65 -1.11
C PHE A 250 -9.20 17.99 -1.55
N THR A 251 -8.45 18.70 -2.38
CA THR A 251 -8.88 19.96 -2.98
C THR A 251 -9.66 19.71 -4.27
N GLN A 252 -10.42 20.70 -4.71
CA GLN A 252 -11.08 20.68 -6.01
C GLN A 252 -10.05 20.44 -7.14
N GLN A 253 -8.87 21.05 -7.03
CA GLN A 253 -7.77 20.88 -7.99
C GLN A 253 -7.21 19.44 -7.98
N ASP A 254 -7.16 18.78 -6.81
CA ASP A 254 -6.77 17.38 -6.72
C ASP A 254 -7.71 16.46 -7.52
N ILE A 255 -8.99 16.80 -7.53
CA ILE A 255 -10.03 16.05 -8.18
C ILE A 255 -10.08 16.36 -9.69
N GLU A 256 -10.00 17.63 -10.07
CA GLU A 256 -10.02 18.09 -11.46
C GLU A 256 -8.73 17.76 -12.21
N GLY A 257 -7.58 17.82 -11.56
CA GLY A 257 -6.29 17.49 -12.15
C GLY A 257 -6.16 16.01 -12.59
N CYS A 258 -6.99 15.14 -12.05
CA CYS A 258 -7.11 13.76 -12.51
C CYS A 258 -7.96 13.64 -13.80
N CYS A 259 -8.68 14.69 -14.17
CA CYS A 259 -9.60 14.72 -15.32
C CYS A 259 -8.97 15.32 -16.59
N ALA A 260 -7.72 15.79 -16.56
CA ALA A 260 -7.04 16.39 -17.70
C ALA A 260 -6.71 15.35 -18.78
N GLY A 261 -7.72 14.83 -19.43
CA GLY A 261 -7.65 13.82 -20.51
C GLY A 261 -9.00 13.17 -20.75
N TRP A 262 -9.98 13.43 -19.91
CA TRP A 262 -11.32 12.89 -20.08
C TRP A 262 -12.24 13.90 -20.76
N ASN A 263 -12.73 13.53 -21.96
CA ASN A 263 -13.73 14.31 -22.69
C ASN A 263 -15.12 13.68 -22.43
N PRO A 264 -16.01 14.31 -21.68
CA PRO A 264 -17.33 13.75 -21.34
C PRO A 264 -18.28 13.56 -22.52
N VAL A 265 -17.92 14.06 -23.71
CA VAL A 265 -18.80 14.04 -24.89
C VAL A 265 -18.73 12.72 -25.66
N ASN A 266 -17.68 11.94 -25.50
CA ASN A 266 -17.50 10.69 -26.27
C ASN A 266 -17.36 9.50 -25.32
N GLY A 267 -18.45 8.98 -24.80
CA GLY A 267 -18.51 7.82 -23.89
C GLY A 267 -17.86 6.50 -24.39
N ASN A 268 -16.84 6.57 -25.22
CA ASN A 268 -16.00 5.46 -25.64
C ASN A 268 -14.56 5.76 -25.23
N ALA A 269 -14.10 5.13 -24.16
CA ALA A 269 -12.68 4.95 -23.93
C ALA A 269 -12.15 4.10 -25.08
N ASP A 270 -11.26 4.66 -25.89
CA ASP A 270 -10.47 3.87 -26.83
C ASP A 270 -9.58 2.91 -26.04
N LEU A 271 -10.02 1.65 -25.91
CA LEU A 271 -9.29 0.56 -25.28
C LEU A 271 -8.13 0.03 -26.15
N ASN A 272 -7.82 0.71 -27.25
CA ASN A 272 -6.84 0.30 -28.27
C ASN A 272 -5.80 1.39 -28.55
N ALA A 273 -5.20 2.02 -27.54
CA ALA A 273 -4.02 2.84 -27.72
C ALA A 273 -2.92 2.40 -26.75
#